data_3aaf34b02c01530b7767d91214f055c2
#
_entry.id   3aaf34b02c01530b7767d91214f055c2
#
_cell.length_a   1.000
_cell.length_b   1.000
_cell.length_c   1.000
_cell.angle_alpha   90.00
_cell.angle_beta   90.00
_cell.angle_gamma   90.00
#
_symmetry.space_group_name_H-M   'P 1'
#
loop_
_entity.id
_entity.type
_entity.pdbx_description
1 polymer ?
#
loop_
_entity_poly.entity_id
_entity_poly.type
_entity_poly.pdbx_seq_one_letter_code
_entity_poly.pdbx_strand_id
1 'polypeptide(L)'
;MEYRYHPTVLEELARFGVCPRPTTPPERAKEVVNDLYRYELRVLRASLRAREILREGYADRVVDLRKKYYLLSIRLELWAQPLS
;
A
#
# COMPACT_ATOMS: atom_id res chain seq x y z
N MET A 1 3.86 -13.71 19.29
CA MET A 1 4.79 -14.00 18.22
C MET A 1 5.42 -12.70 17.71
N GLU A 2 6.70 -12.71 17.43
CA GLU A 2 7.40 -11.55 16.93
C GLU A 2 7.86 -11.77 15.50
N TYR A 3 8.04 -10.66 14.77
CA TYR A 3 8.43 -10.67 13.37
C TYR A 3 9.60 -9.75 13.13
N ARG A 4 10.47 -10.12 12.20
CA ARG A 4 11.52 -9.25 11.67
C ARG A 4 11.10 -8.81 10.28
N TYR A 5 10.74 -7.55 10.16
CA TYR A 5 10.37 -6.97 8.86
C TYR A 5 11.60 -6.70 8.01
N HIS A 6 11.47 -6.93 6.71
CA HIS A 6 12.53 -6.60 5.76
C HIS A 6 12.73 -5.07 5.76
N PRO A 7 14.00 -4.61 5.81
CA PRO A 7 14.26 -3.15 5.87
C PRO A 7 13.61 -2.35 4.76
N THR A 8 13.61 -2.87 3.52
CA THR A 8 12.98 -2.19 2.39
C THR A 8 11.47 -2.05 2.60
N VAL A 9 10.84 -3.07 3.17
CA VAL A 9 9.40 -3.05 3.48
C VAL A 9 9.11 -2.00 4.55
N LEU A 10 9.95 -1.91 5.58
CA LEU A 10 9.79 -0.89 6.62
C LEU A 10 9.90 0.51 6.03
N GLU A 11 10.84 0.75 5.11
CA GLU A 11 10.98 2.04 4.44
C GLU A 11 9.72 2.39 3.64
N GLU A 12 9.20 1.44 2.89
CA GLU A 12 7.99 1.66 2.09
C GLU A 12 6.77 1.89 2.97
N LEU A 13 6.63 1.12 4.06
CA LEU A 13 5.53 1.32 5.01
C LEU A 13 5.59 2.71 5.66
N ALA A 14 6.79 3.18 5.99
CA ALA A 14 6.98 4.49 6.58
C ALA A 14 6.49 5.61 5.66
N ARG A 15 6.59 5.45 4.36
CA ARG A 15 6.07 6.42 3.39
C ARG A 15 4.55 6.59 3.50
N PHE A 16 3.85 5.55 3.95
CA PHE A 16 2.41 5.57 4.16
C PHE A 16 2.04 5.90 5.62
N GLY A 17 3.03 6.25 6.45
CA GLY A 17 2.80 6.51 7.85
C GLY A 17 2.57 5.24 8.67
N VAL A 18 2.96 4.09 8.16
CA VAL A 18 2.78 2.81 8.83
C VAL A 18 4.11 2.36 9.44
N CYS A 19 4.15 2.26 10.76
CA CYS A 19 5.34 1.83 11.50
C CYS A 19 4.98 0.61 12.34
N PRO A 20 5.08 -0.59 11.77
CA PRO A 20 4.70 -1.80 12.50
C PRO A 20 5.66 -2.06 13.66
N ARG A 21 5.12 -2.64 14.73
CA ARG A 21 5.92 -3.12 15.85
C ARG A 21 6.38 -4.55 15.56
N PRO A 22 7.39 -5.07 16.28
CA PRO A 22 7.78 -6.47 16.12
C PRO A 22 6.62 -7.45 16.36
N THR A 23 5.62 -7.05 17.14
CA THR A 23 4.44 -7.88 17.41
C THR A 23 3.32 -7.71 16.39
N THR A 24 3.46 -6.79 15.43
CA THR A 24 2.43 -6.54 14.42
C THR A 24 2.52 -7.60 13.32
N PRO A 25 1.47 -8.42 13.12
CA PRO A 25 1.47 -9.38 12.00
C PRO A 25 1.55 -8.65 10.66
N PRO A 26 2.30 -9.17 9.68
CA PRO A 26 2.39 -8.54 8.36
C PRO A 26 1.04 -8.36 7.68
N GLU A 27 0.09 -9.26 7.91
CA GLU A 27 -1.27 -9.18 7.38
C GLU A 27 -1.96 -7.88 7.81
N ARG A 28 -1.76 -7.49 9.06
CA ARG A 28 -2.37 -6.26 9.58
C ARG A 28 -1.76 -5.01 8.95
N ALA A 29 -0.44 -4.99 8.79
CA ALA A 29 0.22 -3.88 8.13
C ALA A 29 -0.25 -3.77 6.67
N LYS A 30 -0.40 -4.91 6.00
CA LYS A 30 -0.90 -4.95 4.62
C LYS A 30 -2.34 -4.45 4.51
N GLU A 31 -3.20 -4.79 5.48
CA GLU A 31 -4.58 -4.30 5.51
C GLU A 31 -4.62 -2.77 5.53
N VAL A 32 -3.78 -2.14 6.34
CA VAL A 32 -3.74 -0.68 6.44
C VAL A 32 -3.35 -0.07 5.09
N VAL A 33 -2.31 -0.59 4.46
CA VAL A 33 -1.85 -0.09 3.15
C VAL A 33 -2.93 -0.34 2.09
N ASN A 34 -3.58 -1.49 2.14
CA ASN A 34 -4.65 -1.83 1.20
C ASN A 34 -5.83 -0.87 1.33
N ASP A 35 -6.20 -0.50 2.55
CA ASP A 35 -7.29 0.45 2.80
C ASP A 35 -6.93 1.83 2.26
N LEU A 36 -5.69 2.27 2.42
CA LEU A 36 -5.21 3.53 1.85
C LEU A 36 -5.30 3.50 0.32
N TYR A 37 -4.89 2.41 -0.30
CA TYR A 37 -4.95 2.24 -1.75
C TYR A 37 -6.40 2.33 -2.25
N ARG A 38 -7.30 1.62 -1.59
CA ARG A 38 -8.73 1.64 -1.94
C ARG A 38 -9.33 3.03 -1.80
N TYR A 39 -8.93 3.75 -0.77
CA TYR A 39 -9.39 5.12 -0.56
C TYR A 39 -8.93 6.02 -1.71
N GLU A 40 -7.65 5.96 -2.08
CA GLU A 40 -7.12 6.77 -3.17
C GLU A 40 -7.77 6.42 -4.51
N LEU A 41 -8.06 5.13 -4.75
CA LEU A 41 -8.80 4.72 -5.95
C LEU A 41 -10.22 5.32 -5.98
N ARG A 42 -10.90 5.34 -4.85
CA ARG A 42 -12.24 5.94 -4.78
C ARG A 42 -12.21 7.43 -5.07
N VAL A 43 -11.23 8.13 -4.52
CA VAL A 43 -11.05 9.57 -4.79
C VAL A 43 -10.79 9.80 -6.27
N LEU A 44 -9.94 8.99 -6.88
CA LEU A 44 -9.61 9.09 -8.29
C LEU A 44 -10.84 8.84 -9.17
N ARG A 45 -11.65 7.83 -8.85
CA ARG A 45 -12.90 7.54 -9.56
C ARG A 45 -13.91 8.67 -9.42
N ALA A 46 -14.01 9.25 -8.23
CA ALA A 46 -14.89 10.39 -7.99
C ALA A 46 -14.48 11.59 -8.84
N SER A 47 -13.18 11.85 -8.96
CA SER A 47 -12.66 12.92 -9.81
C SER A 47 -12.99 12.69 -11.28
N LEU A 48 -12.93 11.44 -11.75
CA LEU A 48 -13.33 11.11 -13.11
C LEU A 48 -14.82 11.36 -13.34
N ARG A 49 -15.66 10.93 -12.40
CA ARG A 49 -17.12 11.13 -12.48
C ARG A 49 -17.49 12.61 -12.43
N ALA A 50 -16.76 13.39 -11.65
CA ALA A 50 -16.97 14.84 -11.53
C ALA A 50 -16.34 15.61 -12.71
N ARG A 51 -15.74 14.91 -13.66
CA ARG A 51 -15.07 15.47 -14.84
C ARG A 51 -13.92 16.42 -14.48
N GLU A 52 -13.31 16.22 -13.32
CA GLU A 52 -12.12 16.96 -12.90
C GLU A 52 -10.87 16.47 -13.64
N ILE A 53 -10.92 15.21 -14.12
CA ILE A 53 -9.85 14.62 -14.94
C ILE A 53 -10.46 13.97 -16.18
N LEU A 54 -9.68 13.94 -17.25
CA LEU A 54 -10.09 13.29 -18.49
C LEU A 54 -9.91 11.78 -18.39
N ARG A 55 -10.69 11.04 -19.15
CA ARG A 55 -10.63 9.58 -19.17
C ARG A 55 -9.25 9.07 -19.57
N GLU A 56 -8.58 9.72 -20.51
CA GLU A 56 -7.22 9.38 -20.92
C GLU A 56 -6.23 9.57 -19.78
N GLY A 57 -6.35 10.68 -19.06
CA GLY A 57 -5.50 10.94 -17.91
C GLY A 57 -5.79 10.01 -16.72
N TYR A 58 -7.01 9.49 -16.62
CA TYR A 58 -7.39 8.56 -15.57
C TYR A 58 -6.55 7.27 -15.63
N ALA A 59 -6.38 6.71 -16.81
CA ALA A 59 -5.60 5.48 -16.96
C ALA A 59 -4.17 5.66 -16.48
N ASP A 60 -3.53 6.79 -16.85
CA ASP A 60 -2.18 7.10 -16.40
C ASP A 60 -2.10 7.27 -14.88
N ARG A 61 -3.10 7.89 -14.28
CA ARG A 61 -3.14 8.08 -12.83
C ARG A 61 -3.32 6.77 -12.08
N VAL A 62 -4.07 5.82 -12.64
CA VAL A 62 -4.21 4.47 -12.07
C VAL A 62 -2.87 3.74 -12.11
N VAL A 63 -2.13 3.86 -13.21
CA VAL A 63 -0.79 3.27 -13.33
C VAL A 63 0.16 3.86 -12.29
N ASP A 64 0.15 5.19 -12.13
CA ASP A 64 0.99 5.87 -11.14
C ASP A 64 0.64 5.44 -9.72
N LEU A 65 -0.66 5.28 -9.45
CA LEU A 65 -1.12 4.83 -8.15
C LEU A 65 -0.64 3.40 -7.84
N ARG A 66 -0.69 2.51 -8.83
CA ARG A 66 -0.17 1.14 -8.67
C ARG A 66 1.33 1.15 -8.38
N LYS A 67 2.09 2.02 -9.03
CA LYS A 67 3.52 2.17 -8.77
C LYS A 67 3.78 2.68 -7.36
N LYS A 68 2.99 3.64 -6.90
CA LYS A 68 3.08 4.15 -5.54
C LYS A 68 2.85 3.04 -4.50
N TYR A 69 1.93 2.13 -4.79
CA TYR A 69 1.56 1.03 -3.90
C TYR A 69 2.14 -0.31 -4.35
N TYR A 70 3.32 -0.30 -4.99
CA TYR A 70 3.91 -1.55 -5.46
C TYR A 70 4.16 -2.56 -4.35
N LEU A 71 4.25 -2.08 -3.11
CA LEU A 71 4.41 -2.92 -1.93
C LEU A 71 3.32 -4.00 -1.85
N LEU A 72 2.10 -3.67 -2.31
CA LEU A 72 0.99 -4.62 -2.31
C LEU A 72 1.18 -5.79 -3.28
N SER A 73 2.11 -5.68 -4.22
CA SER A 73 2.44 -6.76 -5.16
C SER A 73 3.48 -7.72 -4.59
N ILE A 74 4.11 -7.37 -3.48
CA ILE A 74 5.11 -8.22 -2.84
C ILE A 74 4.41 -9.25 -1.97
N ARG A 75 4.81 -10.50 -2.09
CA ARG A 75 4.24 -11.58 -1.29
C ARG A 75 4.44 -11.31 0.20
N LEU A 76 3.43 -11.62 0.99
CA LEU A 76 3.43 -11.35 2.42
C LEU A 76 4.58 -12.06 3.15
N GLU A 77 4.96 -13.26 2.72
CA GLU A 77 6.09 -14.00 3.30
C GLU A 77 7.41 -13.26 3.15
N LEU A 78 7.49 -12.35 2.17
CA LEU A 78 8.70 -11.55 1.95
C LEU A 78 8.70 -10.26 2.76
N TRP A 79 7.58 -9.92 3.40
CA TRP A 79 7.48 -8.71 4.22
C TRP A 79 8.20 -8.85 5.56
N ALA A 80 8.06 -10.01 6.17
CA ALA A 80 8.62 -10.26 7.50
C ALA A 80 8.80 -11.76 7.73
N GLN A 81 9.73 -12.09 8.63
CA GLN A 81 9.97 -13.46 9.05
C GLN A 81 9.62 -13.60 10.52
N PRO A 82 8.95 -14.68 10.92
CA PRO A 82 8.69 -14.90 12.34
C PRO A 82 10.00 -15.21 13.09
N LEU A 83 10.09 -14.64 14.31
CA LEU A 83 11.26 -14.81 15.18
C LEU A 83 10.96 -15.86 16.25
N SER A 84 10.78 -17.07 15.91
CA SER A 84 10.49 -18.10 16.91
C SER A 84 11.35 -19.32 16.77
#